data_f51bb206ac5d53a82639ea88dedf3348
#
_entry.id   f51bb206ac5d53a82639ea88dedf3348
#
_cell.length_a   1.000
_cell.length_b   1.000
_cell.length_c   1.000
_cell.angle_alpha   90.00
_cell.angle_beta   90.00
_cell.angle_gamma   90.00
#
_symmetry.space_group_name_H-M   'P 1'
#
loop_
_entity.id
_entity.type
_entity.pdbx_description
1 polymer ?
#
loop_
_entity_poly.entity_id
_entity_poly.type
_entity_poly.pdbx_seq_one_letter_code
_entity_poly.pdbx_strand_id
1 'polypeptide(L)'
;MSSIGNLFNSLDRPTAGSEETAARVLALCGNVSPKNALFIGDEYFTPTLVKKQTGTEICACFTEQFRAERASARGFSARVVMPFEIPQNEPAWDFIWYNGISSLEGSARLLEQIYDNLGKGGTAVFRTLCWLIEPSPDTKCYIERRFGKPEALDAVLRNAKEQGFKIRDFYIAPKTDWTHGLYEPLKAEMQKLEGASEDGEETGISELNKEMYMFELHSEEYSFVYYILEK
;
A
#
# COMPACT_ATOMS: atom_id res chain seq x y z
N MET A 1 15.52 -17.54 -2.61
CA MET A 1 14.96 -16.17 -2.54
C MET A 1 16.14 -15.24 -2.60
N SER A 2 16.05 -14.13 -3.34
CA SER A 2 17.18 -13.17 -3.35
C SER A 2 17.33 -12.54 -1.97
N SER A 3 18.56 -12.17 -1.61
CA SER A 3 18.87 -11.52 -0.33
C SER A 3 18.06 -10.24 -0.09
N ILE A 4 17.71 -9.51 -1.15
CA ILE A 4 16.82 -8.33 -1.08
C ILE A 4 15.41 -8.71 -0.66
N GLY A 5 14.86 -9.81 -1.17
CA GLY A 5 13.55 -10.31 -0.71
C GLY A 5 13.55 -10.56 0.80
N ASN A 6 14.66 -11.05 1.34
CA ASN A 6 14.79 -11.28 2.78
C ASN A 6 14.82 -9.98 3.59
N LEU A 7 15.40 -8.88 3.07
CA LEU A 7 15.39 -7.57 3.72
C LEU A 7 13.96 -7.05 3.92
N PHE A 8 13.15 -7.03 2.86
CA PHE A 8 11.75 -6.61 2.96
C PHE A 8 10.92 -7.57 3.82
N ASN A 9 11.26 -8.86 3.82
CA ASN A 9 10.55 -9.87 4.62
C ASN A 9 10.81 -9.74 6.12
N SER A 10 11.95 -9.16 6.53
CA SER A 10 12.22 -8.88 7.95
C SER A 10 11.40 -7.70 8.48
N LEU A 11 10.94 -6.80 7.61
CA LEU A 11 10.18 -5.63 8.01
C LEU A 11 8.71 -5.97 8.30
N ASP A 12 8.16 -5.43 9.38
CA ASP A 12 6.72 -5.47 9.65
C ASP A 12 5.91 -4.66 8.61
N ARG A 13 6.56 -3.68 7.99
CA ARG A 13 6.01 -2.90 6.88
C ARG A 13 7.06 -2.77 5.76
N PRO A 14 6.92 -3.52 4.66
CA PRO A 14 7.85 -3.49 3.53
C PRO A 14 7.52 -2.40 2.50
N THR A 15 6.76 -1.38 2.87
CA THR A 15 6.31 -0.29 2.00
C THR A 15 6.26 1.01 2.78
N ALA A 16 6.40 2.15 2.09
CA ALA A 16 6.28 3.46 2.73
C ALA A 16 4.92 3.63 3.41
N GLY A 17 4.92 4.20 4.61
CA GLY A 17 3.73 4.43 5.42
C GLY A 17 4.07 4.60 6.89
N SER A 18 3.14 5.13 7.67
CA SER A 18 3.26 5.31 9.13
C SER A 18 1.93 5.07 9.84
N GLU A 19 2.02 4.88 11.17
CA GLU A 19 0.84 4.81 12.04
C GLU A 19 0.03 6.10 11.97
N GLU A 20 0.72 7.22 11.94
CA GLU A 20 0.12 8.54 11.87
C GLU A 20 -0.67 8.72 10.57
N THR A 21 -0.08 8.35 9.43
CA THR A 21 -0.75 8.39 8.13
C THR A 21 -1.99 7.49 8.11
N ALA A 22 -1.88 6.25 8.58
CA ALA A 22 -3.03 5.34 8.62
C ALA A 22 -4.14 5.87 9.54
N ALA A 23 -3.79 6.43 10.71
CA ALA A 23 -4.76 7.04 11.62
C ALA A 23 -5.42 8.28 10.99
N ARG A 24 -4.65 9.11 10.28
CA ARG A 24 -5.17 10.27 9.56
C ARG A 24 -6.14 9.89 8.46
N VAL A 25 -5.76 8.91 7.64
CA VAL A 25 -6.60 8.39 6.55
C VAL A 25 -7.90 7.79 7.11
N LEU A 26 -7.81 7.00 8.19
CA LEU A 26 -9.00 6.44 8.84
C LEU A 26 -9.92 7.54 9.40
N ALA A 27 -9.37 8.60 9.96
CA ALA A 27 -10.16 9.75 10.41
C ALA A 27 -10.90 10.45 9.25
N LEU A 28 -10.30 10.52 8.05
CA LEU A 28 -10.95 11.05 6.84
C LEU A 28 -12.10 10.15 6.35
N CYS A 29 -12.09 8.86 6.67
CA CYS A 29 -13.23 7.98 6.44
C CYS A 29 -14.46 8.35 7.30
N GLY A 30 -14.30 9.18 8.32
CA GLY A 30 -15.34 9.54 9.28
C GLY A 30 -15.68 8.39 10.24
N ASN A 31 -16.89 8.41 10.75
CA ASN A 31 -17.35 7.36 11.68
C ASN A 31 -17.73 6.10 10.91
N VAL A 32 -16.74 5.31 10.51
CA VAL A 32 -16.98 3.99 9.92
C VAL A 32 -17.20 2.96 11.02
N SER A 33 -18.30 2.21 10.93
CA SER A 33 -18.63 1.10 11.82
C SER A 33 -19.00 -0.12 10.98
N PRO A 34 -18.04 -0.67 10.23
CA PRO A 34 -18.31 -1.77 9.32
C PRO A 34 -18.65 -3.04 10.10
N LYS A 35 -19.54 -3.88 9.57
CA LYS A 35 -19.80 -5.22 10.10
C LYS A 35 -18.76 -6.21 9.60
N ASN A 36 -18.26 -5.99 8.39
CA ASN A 36 -17.20 -6.77 7.78
C ASN A 36 -16.20 -5.83 7.08
N ALA A 37 -14.93 -6.13 7.24
CA ALA A 37 -13.86 -5.31 6.69
C ALA A 37 -12.77 -6.17 6.03
N LEU A 38 -12.29 -5.70 4.89
CA LEU A 38 -11.21 -6.30 4.13
C LEU A 38 -10.00 -5.38 4.16
N PHE A 39 -8.84 -5.95 4.45
CA PHE A 39 -7.54 -5.32 4.24
C PHE A 39 -6.74 -6.11 3.20
N ILE A 40 -6.15 -5.43 2.24
CA ILE A 40 -5.24 -6.02 1.25
C ILE A 40 -3.93 -5.25 1.28
N GLY A 41 -2.84 -5.91 1.59
CA GLY A 41 -1.51 -5.32 1.65
C GLY A 41 -0.53 -6.18 2.44
N ASP A 42 0.74 -5.78 2.48
CA ASP A 42 1.81 -6.59 3.05
C ASP A 42 2.32 -6.05 4.42
N GLU A 43 1.44 -5.39 5.18
CA GLU A 43 1.78 -4.86 6.51
C GLU A 43 0.68 -5.18 7.55
N TYR A 44 1.02 -5.11 8.83
CA TYR A 44 0.13 -5.54 9.92
C TYR A 44 -0.47 -4.39 10.72
N PHE A 45 0.10 -3.21 10.56
CA PHE A 45 -0.24 -2.07 11.39
C PHE A 45 -1.63 -1.50 11.06
N THR A 46 -1.90 -1.24 9.78
CA THR A 46 -3.20 -0.67 9.35
C THR A 46 -4.38 -1.56 9.75
N PRO A 47 -4.38 -2.89 9.49
CA PRO A 47 -5.49 -3.73 9.93
C PRO A 47 -5.62 -3.76 11.46
N THR A 48 -4.50 -3.69 12.21
CA THR A 48 -4.53 -3.59 13.69
C THR A 48 -5.21 -2.30 14.14
N LEU A 49 -4.85 -1.17 13.53
CA LEU A 49 -5.45 0.12 13.83
C LEU A 49 -6.96 0.13 13.53
N VAL A 50 -7.35 -0.33 12.34
CA VAL A 50 -8.76 -0.40 11.94
C VAL A 50 -9.54 -1.27 12.92
N LYS A 51 -9.06 -2.48 13.24
CA LYS A 51 -9.69 -3.37 14.23
C LYS A 51 -9.84 -2.69 15.60
N LYS A 52 -8.79 -2.02 16.08
CA LYS A 52 -8.80 -1.31 17.36
C LYS A 52 -9.82 -0.16 17.40
N GLN A 53 -9.95 0.59 16.32
CA GLN A 53 -10.83 1.77 16.28
C GLN A 53 -12.29 1.42 16.00
N THR A 54 -12.53 0.41 15.17
CA THR A 54 -13.90 0.04 14.76
C THR A 54 -14.51 -1.11 15.58
N GLY A 55 -13.68 -1.91 16.24
CA GLY A 55 -14.09 -3.15 16.90
C GLY A 55 -14.45 -4.29 15.93
N THR A 56 -14.25 -4.09 14.62
CA THR A 56 -14.65 -5.03 13.59
C THR A 56 -13.54 -6.05 13.33
N GLU A 57 -13.92 -7.30 13.11
CA GLU A 57 -12.99 -8.32 12.65
C GLU A 57 -12.58 -8.04 11.20
N ILE A 58 -11.27 -8.09 10.96
CA ILE A 58 -10.68 -7.79 9.67
C ILE A 58 -10.29 -9.10 8.97
N CYS A 59 -10.75 -9.28 7.73
CA CYS A 59 -10.15 -10.25 6.82
C CYS A 59 -8.91 -9.60 6.20
N ALA A 60 -7.72 -10.05 6.59
CA ALA A 60 -6.46 -9.51 6.10
C ALA A 60 -5.90 -10.42 4.99
N CYS A 61 -5.67 -9.84 3.81
CA CYS A 61 -5.20 -10.53 2.63
C CYS A 61 -3.78 -10.12 2.27
N PHE A 62 -2.93 -11.10 2.01
CA PHE A 62 -1.51 -10.96 1.72
C PHE A 62 -1.17 -11.70 0.42
N THR A 63 -0.12 -11.26 -0.26
CA THR A 63 0.39 -11.98 -1.44
C THR A 63 1.35 -13.11 -1.07
N GLU A 64 1.93 -13.06 0.13
CA GLU A 64 2.92 -14.01 0.62
C GLU A 64 2.38 -14.86 1.77
N GLN A 65 2.58 -16.19 1.66
CA GLN A 65 2.11 -17.18 2.65
C GLN A 65 2.63 -16.88 4.07
N PHE A 66 3.93 -16.57 4.21
CA PHE A 66 4.52 -16.31 5.52
C PHE A 66 3.92 -15.06 6.21
N ARG A 67 3.46 -14.07 5.44
CA ARG A 67 2.78 -12.88 5.99
C ARG A 67 1.39 -13.23 6.48
N ALA A 68 0.64 -14.05 5.75
CA ALA A 68 -0.66 -14.54 6.18
C ALA A 68 -0.54 -15.37 7.47
N GLU A 69 0.48 -16.22 7.60
CA GLU A 69 0.76 -17.00 8.81
C GLU A 69 1.09 -16.09 10.02
N ARG A 70 1.94 -15.07 9.82
CA ARG A 70 2.24 -14.07 10.86
C ARG A 70 1.00 -13.27 11.27
N ALA A 71 0.13 -12.92 10.32
CA ALA A 71 -1.13 -12.23 10.61
C ALA A 71 -2.09 -13.13 11.40
N SER A 72 -2.19 -14.41 11.04
CA SER A 72 -2.98 -15.39 11.79
C SER A 72 -2.49 -15.54 13.23
N ALA A 73 -1.17 -15.58 13.44
CA ALA A 73 -0.58 -15.60 14.78
C ALA A 73 -0.88 -14.32 15.60
N ARG A 74 -1.17 -13.20 14.93
CA ARG A 74 -1.62 -11.93 15.56
C ARG A 74 -3.15 -11.83 15.73
N GLY A 75 -3.88 -12.92 15.43
CA GLY A 75 -5.34 -12.99 15.62
C GLY A 75 -6.18 -12.36 14.52
N PHE A 76 -5.64 -12.27 13.30
CA PHE A 76 -6.42 -11.89 12.13
C PHE A 76 -7.00 -13.12 11.41
N SER A 77 -8.16 -12.95 10.78
CA SER A 77 -8.61 -13.86 9.72
C SER A 77 -7.77 -13.57 8.47
N ALA A 78 -6.70 -14.35 8.28
CA ALA A 78 -5.73 -14.08 7.22
C ALA A 78 -5.90 -15.03 6.03
N ARG A 79 -5.70 -14.51 4.82
CA ARG A 79 -5.76 -15.26 3.55
C ARG A 79 -4.59 -14.88 2.65
N VAL A 80 -4.17 -15.83 1.82
CA VAL A 80 -3.32 -15.53 0.67
C VAL A 80 -4.22 -15.28 -0.53
N VAL A 81 -3.94 -14.22 -1.27
CA VAL A 81 -4.65 -13.84 -2.50
C VAL A 81 -3.63 -13.64 -3.62
N MET A 82 -4.08 -13.79 -4.85
CA MET A 82 -3.25 -13.42 -5.99
C MET A 82 -3.05 -11.90 -6.02
N PRO A 83 -1.92 -11.40 -6.50
CA PRO A 83 -1.74 -9.97 -6.74
C PRO A 83 -2.94 -9.40 -7.52
N PHE A 84 -3.44 -8.25 -7.12
CA PHE A 84 -4.57 -7.55 -7.74
C PHE A 84 -5.93 -8.25 -7.65
N GLU A 85 -6.08 -9.25 -6.79
CA GLU A 85 -7.36 -9.91 -6.52
C GLU A 85 -8.07 -9.28 -5.32
N ILE A 86 -9.31 -8.90 -5.50
CA ILE A 86 -10.21 -8.48 -4.41
C ILE A 86 -11.17 -9.64 -4.12
N PRO A 87 -11.02 -10.33 -2.97
CA PRO A 87 -11.85 -11.49 -2.68
C PRO A 87 -13.30 -11.08 -2.46
N GLN A 88 -14.20 -11.83 -3.10
CA GLN A 88 -15.64 -11.67 -2.91
C GLN A 88 -16.05 -12.09 -1.49
N ASN A 89 -17.13 -11.50 -0.99
CA ASN A 89 -17.75 -11.84 0.28
C ASN A 89 -19.27 -11.72 0.20
N GLU A 90 -19.98 -12.55 0.97
CA GLU A 90 -21.44 -12.46 1.13
C GLU A 90 -21.75 -12.42 2.64
N PRO A 91 -22.32 -11.31 3.12
CA PRO A 91 -22.64 -10.07 2.38
C PRO A 91 -21.38 -9.33 1.90
N ALA A 92 -21.54 -8.46 0.89
CA ALA A 92 -20.46 -7.62 0.35
C ALA A 92 -19.74 -6.84 1.46
N TRP A 93 -18.49 -6.44 1.23
CA TRP A 93 -17.69 -5.73 2.23
C TRP A 93 -18.29 -4.35 2.55
N ASP A 94 -18.36 -4.00 3.82
CA ASP A 94 -18.74 -2.64 4.26
C ASP A 94 -17.54 -1.68 4.21
N PHE A 95 -16.34 -2.24 4.36
CA PHE A 95 -15.09 -1.48 4.35
C PHE A 95 -13.99 -2.26 3.63
N ILE A 96 -13.33 -1.62 2.67
CA ILE A 96 -12.17 -2.19 1.97
C ILE A 96 -11.00 -1.22 2.11
N TRP A 97 -9.87 -1.69 2.63
CA TRP A 97 -8.61 -0.96 2.60
C TRP A 97 -7.62 -1.69 1.68
N TYR A 98 -7.38 -1.11 0.51
CA TYR A 98 -6.44 -1.63 -0.46
C TYR A 98 -5.11 -0.88 -0.38
N ASN A 99 -4.05 -1.57 0.01
CA ASN A 99 -2.69 -1.05 0.19
C ASN A 99 -1.67 -1.71 -0.76
N GLY A 100 -2.15 -2.29 -1.85
CA GLY A 100 -1.31 -2.96 -2.83
C GLY A 100 -0.64 -2.00 -3.83
N ILE A 101 0.10 -2.57 -4.77
CA ILE A 101 0.77 -1.83 -5.85
C ILE A 101 -0.12 -1.87 -7.09
N SER A 102 -0.87 -0.80 -7.35
CA SER A 102 -1.80 -0.73 -8.49
C SER A 102 -1.15 -0.32 -9.81
N SER A 103 0.04 0.27 -9.78
CA SER A 103 0.72 0.79 -10.96
C SER A 103 1.11 -0.26 -12.03
N LEU A 104 0.99 -1.55 -11.71
CA LEU A 104 1.20 -2.63 -12.66
C LEU A 104 -0.04 -2.98 -13.48
N GLU A 105 -1.25 -2.83 -12.89
CA GLU A 105 -2.54 -3.19 -13.52
C GLU A 105 -3.38 -1.98 -13.95
N GLY A 106 -3.02 -0.79 -13.45
CA GLY A 106 -3.80 0.42 -13.59
C GLY A 106 -4.93 0.54 -12.55
N SER A 107 -5.27 1.78 -12.19
CA SER A 107 -6.27 2.04 -11.15
C SER A 107 -7.69 1.67 -11.57
N ALA A 108 -8.04 1.84 -12.85
CA ALA A 108 -9.39 1.61 -13.34
C ALA A 108 -9.90 0.18 -13.04
N ARG A 109 -9.09 -0.84 -13.35
CA ARG A 109 -9.46 -2.25 -13.12
C ARG A 109 -9.60 -2.58 -11.64
N LEU A 110 -8.70 -2.06 -10.80
CA LEU A 110 -8.77 -2.31 -9.36
C LEU A 110 -9.95 -1.59 -8.71
N LEU A 111 -10.24 -0.38 -9.15
CA LEU A 111 -11.41 0.37 -8.69
C LEU A 111 -12.72 -0.32 -9.09
N GLU A 112 -12.79 -0.92 -10.28
CA GLU A 112 -13.93 -1.76 -10.70
C GLU A 112 -14.10 -2.95 -9.73
N GLN A 113 -13.06 -3.71 -9.46
CA GLN A 113 -13.13 -4.83 -8.53
C GLN A 113 -13.52 -4.40 -7.11
N ILE A 114 -12.96 -3.28 -6.62
CA ILE A 114 -13.32 -2.73 -5.30
C ILE A 114 -14.79 -2.34 -5.30
N TYR A 115 -15.26 -1.65 -6.34
CA TYR A 115 -16.67 -1.25 -6.46
C TYR A 115 -17.60 -2.45 -6.44
N ASP A 116 -17.32 -3.49 -7.22
CA ASP A 116 -18.17 -4.68 -7.32
C ASP A 116 -18.26 -5.43 -5.98
N ASN A 117 -17.19 -5.47 -5.22
CA ASN A 117 -17.11 -6.18 -3.93
C ASN A 117 -17.52 -5.33 -2.72
N LEU A 118 -17.67 -4.01 -2.88
CA LEU A 118 -18.11 -3.10 -1.83
C LEU A 118 -19.64 -3.03 -1.76
N GLY A 119 -20.19 -3.14 -0.58
CA GLY A 119 -21.63 -2.99 -0.32
C GLY A 119 -22.11 -1.56 -0.56
N LYS A 120 -23.42 -1.39 -0.76
CA LYS A 120 -24.04 -0.06 -0.91
C LYS A 120 -23.84 0.77 0.38
N GLY A 121 -23.32 1.97 0.23
CA GLY A 121 -22.94 2.86 1.34
C GLY A 121 -21.63 2.44 2.03
N GLY A 122 -20.92 1.46 1.48
CA GLY A 122 -19.61 1.05 1.97
C GLY A 122 -18.53 2.07 1.64
N THR A 123 -17.44 2.02 2.39
CA THR A 123 -16.28 2.90 2.23
C THR A 123 -15.06 2.10 1.78
N ALA A 124 -14.34 2.62 0.80
CA ALA A 124 -13.04 2.08 0.40
C ALA A 124 -11.92 3.10 0.61
N VAL A 125 -10.78 2.62 1.07
CA VAL A 125 -9.50 3.32 1.01
C VAL A 125 -8.67 2.64 -0.07
N PHE A 126 -8.37 3.37 -1.13
CA PHE A 126 -7.56 2.88 -2.24
C PHE A 126 -6.24 3.63 -2.26
N ARG A 127 -5.14 2.92 -2.04
CA ARG A 127 -3.79 3.50 -2.07
C ARG A 127 -3.08 3.13 -3.36
N THR A 128 -2.47 4.11 -4.00
CA THR A 128 -1.63 3.89 -5.19
C THR A 128 -0.48 4.89 -5.26
N LEU A 129 0.60 4.54 -5.96
CA LEU A 129 1.66 5.46 -6.31
C LEU A 129 1.19 6.38 -7.43
N CYS A 130 1.33 7.69 -7.23
CA CYS A 130 0.87 8.70 -8.19
C CYS A 130 1.98 9.71 -8.53
N TRP A 131 1.93 10.21 -9.75
CA TRP A 131 2.59 11.45 -10.11
C TRP A 131 1.84 12.63 -9.48
N LEU A 132 2.54 13.45 -8.73
CA LEU A 132 2.00 14.67 -8.10
C LEU A 132 2.12 15.87 -9.04
N ILE A 133 3.18 15.88 -9.84
CA ILE A 133 3.45 16.84 -10.91
C ILE A 133 3.96 16.07 -12.14
N GLU A 134 4.14 16.75 -13.26
CA GLU A 134 4.80 16.16 -14.44
C GLU A 134 6.22 15.76 -14.05
N PRO A 135 6.58 14.46 -14.14
CA PRO A 135 7.89 13.99 -13.69
C PRO A 135 8.98 14.40 -14.68
N SER A 136 10.19 14.59 -14.16
CA SER A 136 11.39 14.67 -14.99
C SER A 136 11.62 13.36 -15.76
N PRO A 137 12.23 13.39 -16.96
CA PRO A 137 12.46 12.19 -17.76
C PRO A 137 13.21 11.08 -17.00
N ASP A 138 14.20 11.46 -16.20
CA ASP A 138 15.01 10.53 -15.43
C ASP A 138 14.20 9.87 -14.30
N THR A 139 13.42 10.65 -13.57
CA THR A 139 12.50 10.15 -12.52
C THR A 139 11.47 9.22 -13.15
N LYS A 140 10.85 9.62 -14.25
CA LYS A 140 9.86 8.81 -14.95
C LYS A 140 10.44 7.45 -15.35
N CYS A 141 11.58 7.45 -16.02
CA CYS A 141 12.24 6.22 -16.44
C CYS A 141 12.57 5.31 -15.25
N TYR A 142 13.07 5.88 -14.16
CA TYR A 142 13.43 5.13 -12.96
C TYR A 142 12.20 4.52 -12.28
N ILE A 143 11.19 5.32 -12.01
CA ILE A 143 9.98 4.91 -11.28
C ILE A 143 9.17 3.90 -12.09
N GLU A 144 8.98 4.13 -13.40
CA GLU A 144 8.25 3.19 -14.25
C GLU A 144 8.91 1.82 -14.33
N ARG A 145 10.26 1.78 -14.33
CA ARG A 145 11.00 0.51 -14.29
C ARG A 145 10.87 -0.19 -12.94
N ARG A 146 10.82 0.55 -11.84
CA ARG A 146 10.88 0.03 -10.47
C ARG A 146 9.50 -0.36 -9.93
N PHE A 147 8.49 0.45 -10.20
CA PHE A 147 7.16 0.34 -9.59
C PHE A 147 6.01 0.19 -10.61
N GLY A 148 6.31 0.09 -11.90
CA GLY A 148 5.29 0.13 -12.95
C GLY A 148 4.99 1.57 -13.37
N LYS A 149 3.82 1.81 -13.98
CA LYS A 149 3.42 3.11 -14.52
C LYS A 149 2.46 3.85 -13.60
N PRO A 150 2.94 4.70 -12.69
CA PRO A 150 2.05 5.51 -11.87
C PRO A 150 1.17 6.41 -12.74
N GLU A 151 -0.06 6.59 -12.32
CA GLU A 151 -0.99 7.52 -12.95
C GLU A 151 -0.90 8.89 -12.27
N ALA A 152 -1.29 9.94 -12.98
CA ALA A 152 -1.46 11.25 -12.35
C ALA A 152 -2.60 11.19 -11.31
N LEU A 153 -2.48 11.95 -10.22
CA LEU A 153 -3.45 11.96 -9.13
C LEU A 153 -4.89 12.19 -9.63
N ASP A 154 -5.08 13.14 -10.55
CA ASP A 154 -6.38 13.46 -11.13
C ASP A 154 -6.93 12.38 -12.08
N ALA A 155 -6.06 11.58 -12.71
CA ALA A 155 -6.48 10.45 -13.53
C ALA A 155 -7.13 9.36 -12.66
N VAL A 156 -6.55 9.05 -11.50
CA VAL A 156 -7.16 8.11 -10.54
C VAL A 156 -8.50 8.62 -10.03
N LEU A 157 -8.62 9.92 -9.75
CA LEU A 157 -9.90 10.54 -9.35
C LEU A 157 -10.96 10.43 -10.45
N ARG A 158 -10.58 10.59 -11.72
CA ARG A 158 -11.51 10.38 -12.87
C ARG A 158 -11.96 8.92 -12.94
N ASN A 159 -11.01 7.97 -12.90
CA ASN A 159 -11.32 6.55 -12.94
C ASN A 159 -12.29 6.15 -11.81
N ALA A 160 -12.09 6.67 -10.59
CA ALA A 160 -12.99 6.41 -9.48
C ALA A 160 -14.42 6.96 -9.73
N LYS A 161 -14.52 8.17 -10.29
CA LYS A 161 -15.83 8.76 -10.65
C LYS A 161 -16.53 8.00 -11.78
N GLU A 162 -15.78 7.61 -12.81
CA GLU A 162 -16.31 6.83 -13.94
C GLU A 162 -16.83 5.47 -13.48
N GLN A 163 -16.20 4.87 -12.46
CA GLN A 163 -16.68 3.63 -11.85
C GLN A 163 -17.93 3.82 -10.98
N GLY A 164 -18.28 5.05 -10.61
CA GLY A 164 -19.48 5.37 -9.84
C GLY A 164 -19.21 5.70 -8.38
N PHE A 165 -17.96 5.79 -7.95
CA PHE A 165 -17.63 6.21 -6.59
C PHE A 165 -17.90 7.70 -6.35
N LYS A 166 -18.43 8.00 -5.17
CA LYS A 166 -18.35 9.33 -4.60
C LYS A 166 -16.99 9.50 -3.92
N ILE A 167 -16.23 10.48 -4.37
CA ILE A 167 -14.93 10.81 -3.74
C ILE A 167 -15.22 11.61 -2.48
N ARG A 168 -14.82 11.09 -1.34
CA ARG A 168 -14.98 11.75 -0.04
C ARG A 168 -13.79 12.66 0.25
N ASP A 169 -12.58 12.15 0.06
CA ASP A 169 -11.34 12.87 0.27
C ASP A 169 -10.17 12.13 -0.40
N PHE A 170 -8.99 12.72 -0.33
CA PHE A 170 -7.73 12.04 -0.61
C PHE A 170 -6.63 12.55 0.32
N TYR A 171 -5.60 11.75 0.54
CA TYR A 171 -4.46 12.09 1.38
C TYR A 171 -3.15 11.69 0.72
N ILE A 172 -2.25 12.64 0.54
CA ILE A 172 -0.91 12.38 0.00
C ILE A 172 0.00 11.99 1.15
N ALA A 173 0.63 10.83 1.04
CA ALA A 173 1.57 10.34 2.04
C ALA A 173 2.75 11.32 2.19
N PRO A 174 3.09 11.75 3.41
CA PRO A 174 4.20 12.66 3.62
C PRO A 174 5.55 11.96 3.33
N LYS A 175 6.59 12.76 3.06
CA LYS A 175 7.95 12.25 2.84
C LYS A 175 8.46 11.38 3.99
N THR A 176 8.03 11.67 5.21
CA THR A 176 8.39 10.91 6.40
C THR A 176 7.93 9.46 6.36
N ASP A 177 6.86 9.14 5.63
CA ASP A 177 6.43 7.76 5.42
C ASP A 177 7.44 6.93 4.64
N TRP A 178 8.17 7.58 3.72
CA TRP A 178 9.25 6.96 2.97
C TRP A 178 10.55 6.92 3.79
N THR A 179 10.96 8.07 4.36
CA THR A 179 12.24 8.18 5.07
C THR A 179 12.24 7.39 6.37
N HIS A 180 11.33 7.71 7.29
CA HIS A 180 11.27 7.05 8.61
C HIS A 180 10.47 5.74 8.58
N GLY A 181 9.41 5.68 7.74
CA GLY A 181 8.54 4.51 7.69
C GLY A 181 9.12 3.32 6.92
N LEU A 182 10.00 3.56 5.94
CA LEU A 182 10.59 2.52 5.09
C LEU A 182 12.12 2.55 5.09
N TYR A 183 12.74 3.68 4.73
CA TYR A 183 14.18 3.70 4.44
C TYR A 183 15.08 3.58 5.67
N GLU A 184 14.72 4.17 6.80
CA GLU A 184 15.48 3.98 8.04
C GLU A 184 15.47 2.52 8.53
N PRO A 185 14.30 1.84 8.62
CA PRO A 185 14.26 0.41 8.91
C PRO A 185 15.05 -0.44 7.91
N LEU A 186 14.96 -0.14 6.61
CA LEU A 186 15.73 -0.84 5.58
C LEU A 186 17.24 -0.66 5.78
N LYS A 187 17.70 0.56 6.03
CA LYS A 187 19.12 0.83 6.30
C LYS A 187 19.63 0.04 7.52
N ALA A 188 18.81 -0.05 8.57
CA ALA A 188 19.17 -0.83 9.75
C ALA A 188 19.31 -2.34 9.44
N GLU A 189 18.46 -2.89 8.57
CA GLU A 189 18.58 -4.29 8.13
C GLU A 189 19.77 -4.49 7.18
N MET A 190 20.02 -3.55 6.26
CA MET A 190 21.17 -3.59 5.34
C MET A 190 22.50 -3.63 6.13
N GLN A 191 22.65 -2.81 7.17
CA GLN A 191 23.87 -2.80 8.02
C GLN A 191 24.14 -4.15 8.69
N LYS A 192 23.11 -4.92 9.01
CA LYS A 192 23.29 -6.28 9.57
C LYS A 192 23.86 -7.26 8.55
N LEU A 193 23.59 -7.03 7.25
CA LEU A 193 24.07 -7.89 6.17
C LEU A 193 25.46 -7.53 5.69
N GLU A 194 25.90 -6.27 5.78
CA GLU A 194 27.24 -5.83 5.35
C GLU A 194 28.40 -6.56 6.07
N GLY A 195 28.10 -7.20 7.20
CA GLY A 195 29.06 -8.06 7.90
C GLY A 195 29.09 -9.54 7.44
N ALA A 196 28.21 -9.94 6.50
CA ALA A 196 27.98 -11.34 6.13
C ALA A 196 27.98 -11.59 4.60
N SER A 197 28.38 -10.59 3.76
CA SER A 197 28.06 -10.58 2.33
C SER A 197 28.83 -11.55 1.45
N GLU A 198 28.08 -12.23 0.57
CA GLU A 198 28.52 -12.90 -0.66
C GLU A 198 28.24 -12.00 -1.89
N ASP A 199 29.01 -12.17 -2.98
CA ASP A 199 29.06 -11.27 -4.17
C ASP A 199 27.70 -10.89 -4.84
N GLY A 200 26.61 -11.57 -4.54
CA GLY A 200 25.26 -11.26 -5.11
C GLY A 200 24.47 -10.21 -4.33
N GLU A 201 24.87 -9.85 -3.13
CA GLU A 201 24.16 -8.92 -2.24
C GLU A 201 24.48 -7.46 -2.55
N GLU A 202 25.70 -7.19 -3.07
CA GLU A 202 26.14 -5.84 -3.42
C GLU A 202 25.23 -5.16 -4.47
N THR A 203 24.75 -5.92 -5.47
CA THR A 203 23.88 -5.37 -6.52
C THR A 203 22.54 -4.89 -5.96
N GLY A 204 22.00 -5.61 -5.01
CA GLY A 204 20.72 -5.27 -4.42
C GLY A 204 20.75 -4.10 -3.45
N ILE A 205 21.79 -4.03 -2.65
CA ILE A 205 22.04 -2.88 -1.76
C ILE A 205 22.25 -1.62 -2.60
N SER A 206 22.98 -1.72 -3.72
CA SER A 206 23.20 -0.63 -4.65
C SER A 206 21.88 -0.09 -5.25
N GLU A 207 20.96 -0.98 -5.65
CA GLU A 207 19.64 -0.57 -6.19
C GLU A 207 18.78 0.11 -5.10
N LEU A 208 18.80 -0.37 -3.86
CA LEU A 208 18.10 0.27 -2.75
C LEU A 208 18.67 1.64 -2.41
N ASN A 209 19.99 1.78 -2.38
CA ASN A 209 20.64 3.07 -2.19
C ASN A 209 20.28 4.05 -3.30
N LYS A 210 20.21 3.58 -4.54
CA LYS A 210 19.74 4.38 -5.69
C LYS A 210 18.29 4.81 -5.53
N GLU A 211 17.40 3.92 -5.06
CA GLU A 211 16.00 4.25 -4.77
C GLU A 211 15.89 5.37 -3.73
N MET A 212 16.63 5.25 -2.62
CA MET A 212 16.65 6.28 -1.58
C MET A 212 17.18 7.62 -2.10
N TYR A 213 18.24 7.59 -2.90
CA TYR A 213 18.80 8.80 -3.51
C TYR A 213 17.82 9.44 -4.52
N MET A 214 17.17 8.64 -5.36
CA MET A 214 16.14 9.15 -6.28
C MET A 214 14.97 9.77 -5.53
N PHE A 215 14.54 9.16 -4.43
CA PHE A 215 13.49 9.75 -3.59
C PHE A 215 13.92 11.06 -2.94
N GLU A 216 15.15 11.15 -2.43
CA GLU A 216 15.69 12.37 -1.82
C GLU A 216 15.65 13.56 -2.81
N LEU A 217 16.03 13.32 -4.07
CA LEU A 217 16.07 14.35 -5.09
C LEU A 217 14.69 14.70 -5.69
N HIS A 218 13.78 13.72 -5.80
CA HIS A 218 12.58 13.82 -6.61
C HIS A 218 11.28 13.54 -5.85
N SER A 219 11.32 13.57 -4.52
CA SER A 219 10.15 13.29 -3.67
C SER A 219 8.97 14.25 -3.84
N GLU A 220 9.14 15.37 -4.55
CA GLU A 220 8.05 16.26 -4.92
C GLU A 220 7.29 15.81 -6.17
N GLU A 221 7.89 14.91 -6.97
CA GLU A 221 7.31 14.49 -8.24
C GLU A 221 6.30 13.35 -8.06
N TYR A 222 6.47 12.51 -7.02
CA TYR A 222 5.63 11.34 -6.79
C TYR A 222 5.45 11.02 -5.30
N SER A 223 4.32 10.42 -4.96
CA SER A 223 4.09 9.82 -3.63
C SER A 223 2.97 8.80 -3.69
N PHE A 224 2.81 8.03 -2.60
CA PHE A 224 1.57 7.30 -2.41
C PHE A 224 0.43 8.26 -2.07
N VAL A 225 -0.72 8.00 -2.70
CA VAL A 225 -1.97 8.74 -2.45
C VAL A 225 -3.03 7.75 -1.99
N TYR A 226 -3.70 8.09 -0.91
CA TYR A 226 -4.85 7.38 -0.37
C TYR A 226 -6.11 8.09 -0.82
N TYR A 227 -6.99 7.40 -1.52
CA TYR A 227 -8.29 7.90 -1.95
C TYR A 227 -9.37 7.31 -1.08
N ILE A 228 -10.19 8.15 -0.48
CA ILE A 228 -11.33 7.76 0.36
C ILE A 228 -12.59 7.82 -0.49
N LEU A 229 -13.17 6.66 -0.76
CA LEU A 229 -14.21 6.44 -1.74
C LEU A 229 -15.47 5.85 -1.06
N GLU A 230 -16.66 6.24 -1.53
CA GLU A 230 -17.96 5.76 -1.03
C GLU A 230 -18.79 5.24 -2.21
N LYS A 231 -19.40 4.03 -2.05
CA LYS A 231 -20.29 3.43 -3.04
C LYS A 231 -21.75 3.83 -2.82
#